data_f8ac7f711c34c720e1d552c1f5858728
#
_entry.id   f8ac7f711c34c720e1d552c1f5858728
#
_cell.length_a   1.000
_cell.length_b   1.000
_cell.length_c   1.000
_cell.angle_alpha   90.00
_cell.angle_beta   90.00
_cell.angle_gamma   90.00
#
_symmetry.space_group_name_H-M   'P 1'
#
loop_
_entity.id
_entity.type
_entity.pdbx_description
1 polymer ?
#
loop_
_entity_poly.entity_id
_entity_poly.type
_entity_poly.pdbx_seq_one_letter_code
_entity_poly.pdbx_strand_id
1 'polypeptide(L)'
;MNIMTNDNGQFKNIIIDHCSLSWSTDECASFYGMNDFTFQWNIVSESLRNSIHGKGAHGYGGIWGGENATYHHNLLAHHDSRNPRIDHDYVSTQKGPVSLVNNVIYNWGGNTCYGGESANNDGVYKQYNVINNYYKPGPATNRKKIWFIDPTTSCSNCSGLGTGRIVPGHFYMDGNIMDGNSDMTSDNWKGTTAGSGVIQQIKAEAAFSYPSNPSMVSLHDARNAFDAVLSYSGASFARDIIDERVTRETKEGTFTFTGSNGSSNGLIDTQGDVGGWPAYEGEAANDSDADGMPDWFEDRFGLDKSSPADAQTKGLDMHGRYSNLEMYLHYIVREVVAGCTAKGTYTNL
;
A
#
# COMPACT_ATOMS: atom_id res chain seq x y z
N MET A 1 11.58 -1.08 -0.09
CA MET A 1 11.44 -2.33 -0.91
C MET A 1 11.05 -1.94 -2.33
N ASN A 2 11.68 -2.52 -3.33
CA ASN A 2 11.38 -2.17 -4.72
C ASN A 2 11.30 -3.43 -5.59
N ILE A 3 10.28 -3.49 -6.45
CA ILE A 3 10.21 -4.39 -7.60
C ILE A 3 9.98 -3.51 -8.82
N MET A 4 11.00 -3.37 -9.65
CA MET A 4 10.97 -2.48 -10.79
C MET A 4 11.55 -3.19 -12.00
N THR A 5 10.77 -3.27 -13.08
CA THR A 5 11.24 -3.85 -14.31
C THR A 5 10.67 -3.09 -15.51
N ASN A 6 11.44 -3.04 -16.59
CA ASN A 6 10.98 -2.53 -17.88
C ASN A 6 10.47 -3.68 -18.78
N ASP A 7 10.56 -4.92 -18.31
CA ASP A 7 10.13 -6.11 -19.05
C ASP A 7 8.69 -6.45 -18.67
N ASN A 8 7.78 -6.24 -19.60
CA ASN A 8 6.36 -6.50 -19.42
C ASN A 8 6.09 -7.97 -19.05
N GLY A 9 5.56 -8.21 -17.84
CA GLY A 9 5.11 -9.51 -17.39
C GLY A 9 6.19 -10.53 -17.03
N GLN A 10 7.45 -10.14 -16.93
CA GLN A 10 8.52 -11.02 -16.47
C GLN A 10 8.29 -11.46 -15.02
N PHE A 11 7.86 -10.54 -14.16
CA PHE A 11 7.51 -10.83 -12.78
C PHE A 11 5.99 -10.81 -12.60
N LYS A 12 5.43 -11.88 -12.04
CA LYS A 12 3.99 -12.03 -11.84
C LYS A 12 3.64 -12.93 -10.66
N ASN A 13 2.37 -12.89 -10.25
CA ASN A 13 1.84 -13.69 -9.15
C ASN A 13 2.58 -13.41 -7.82
N ILE A 14 2.68 -12.14 -7.47
CA ILE A 14 3.40 -11.68 -6.27
C ILE A 14 2.41 -11.04 -5.30
N ILE A 15 2.49 -11.44 -4.04
CA ILE A 15 1.77 -10.80 -2.93
C ILE A 15 2.79 -10.35 -1.89
N ILE A 16 2.64 -9.11 -1.42
CA ILE A 16 3.34 -8.56 -0.25
C ILE A 16 2.26 -8.18 0.76
N ASP A 17 2.29 -8.81 1.92
CA ASP A 17 1.22 -8.81 2.89
C ASP A 17 1.73 -8.57 4.31
N HIS A 18 1.06 -7.71 5.08
CA HIS A 18 1.33 -7.42 6.49
C HIS A 18 2.80 -7.10 6.81
N CYS A 19 3.43 -6.29 5.96
CA CYS A 19 4.80 -5.81 6.16
C CYS A 19 4.80 -4.34 6.62
N SER A 20 5.85 -3.96 7.38
CA SER A 20 6.13 -2.58 7.74
C SER A 20 7.41 -2.12 7.04
N LEU A 21 7.32 -1.02 6.27
CA LEU A 21 8.39 -0.48 5.44
C LEU A 21 8.60 1.00 5.77
N SER A 22 9.79 1.35 6.24
CA SER A 22 10.11 2.70 6.69
C SER A 22 11.53 3.11 6.34
N TRP A 23 11.82 4.41 6.48
CA TRP A 23 13.15 4.99 6.54
C TRP A 23 13.98 4.86 5.27
N SER A 24 13.34 4.83 4.12
CA SER A 24 14.07 4.97 2.86
C SER A 24 14.53 6.41 2.63
N THR A 25 15.66 6.57 1.98
CA THR A 25 16.17 7.89 1.56
C THR A 25 15.51 8.41 0.27
N ASP A 26 14.68 7.60 -0.38
CA ASP A 26 13.83 7.93 -1.53
C ASP A 26 12.46 7.26 -1.28
N GLU A 27 11.94 6.41 -2.18
CA GLU A 27 10.68 5.69 -1.96
C GLU A 27 10.84 4.52 -0.98
N CYS A 28 9.92 4.41 -0.02
CA CYS A 28 9.86 3.25 0.87
C CYS A 28 9.35 1.99 0.16
N ALA A 29 8.42 2.15 -0.80
CA ALA A 29 7.75 1.03 -1.47
C ALA A 29 7.41 1.35 -2.92
N SER A 30 8.23 0.93 -3.89
CA SER A 30 7.99 1.16 -5.31
C SER A 30 7.89 -0.13 -6.10
N PHE A 31 6.78 -0.26 -6.84
CA PHE A 31 6.43 -1.46 -7.59
C PHE A 31 5.84 -1.08 -8.95
N TYR A 32 6.48 -1.51 -10.03
CA TYR A 32 5.98 -1.33 -11.39
C TYR A 32 6.62 -2.31 -12.38
N GLY A 33 5.93 -2.56 -13.49
CA GLY A 33 6.38 -3.48 -14.53
C GLY A 33 6.04 -4.96 -14.30
N MET A 34 5.45 -5.33 -13.14
CA MET A 34 4.97 -6.69 -12.88
C MET A 34 3.49 -6.84 -13.25
N ASN A 35 3.06 -8.09 -13.37
CA ASN A 35 1.67 -8.46 -13.61
C ASN A 35 1.13 -9.30 -12.45
N ASP A 36 -0.20 -9.27 -12.24
CA ASP A 36 -0.86 -10.05 -11.18
C ASP A 36 -0.19 -9.83 -9.82
N PHE A 37 -0.22 -8.57 -9.37
CA PHE A 37 0.47 -8.11 -8.17
C PHE A 37 -0.52 -7.64 -7.11
N THR A 38 -0.28 -8.03 -5.86
CA THR A 38 -1.04 -7.53 -4.71
C THR A 38 -0.11 -7.00 -3.63
N PHE A 39 -0.37 -5.79 -3.18
CA PHE A 39 0.27 -5.14 -2.04
C PHE A 39 -0.82 -4.78 -1.03
N GLN A 40 -0.90 -5.53 0.08
CA GLN A 40 -2.03 -5.44 0.99
C GLN A 40 -1.63 -5.39 2.45
N TRP A 41 -2.40 -4.68 3.24
CA TRP A 41 -2.28 -4.63 4.70
C TRP A 41 -0.89 -4.25 5.20
N ASN A 42 -0.17 -3.41 4.45
CA ASN A 42 1.16 -2.97 4.83
C ASN A 42 1.11 -1.58 5.50
N ILE A 43 2.11 -1.28 6.32
CA ILE A 43 2.45 0.08 6.74
C ILE A 43 3.65 0.54 5.92
N VAL A 44 3.49 1.69 5.26
CA VAL A 44 4.57 2.42 4.59
C VAL A 44 4.67 3.77 5.26
N SER A 45 5.77 4.05 5.96
CA SER A 45 5.84 5.25 6.80
C SER A 45 7.23 5.88 6.85
N GLU A 46 7.26 7.18 7.21
CA GLU A 46 8.47 7.86 7.67
C GLU A 46 9.66 7.75 6.71
N SER A 47 9.45 8.05 5.43
CA SER A 47 10.57 8.25 4.51
C SER A 47 11.46 9.42 4.96
N LEU A 48 12.78 9.27 4.84
CA LEU A 48 13.77 10.22 5.33
C LEU A 48 13.93 11.39 4.37
N ARG A 49 13.31 12.54 4.72
CA ARG A 49 13.15 13.66 3.78
C ARG A 49 14.43 14.41 3.45
N ASN A 50 15.09 14.98 4.44
CA ASN A 50 16.36 15.71 4.27
C ASN A 50 17.53 14.80 4.68
N SER A 51 17.62 13.64 4.04
CA SER A 51 18.61 12.61 4.30
C SER A 51 19.89 12.81 3.47
N ILE A 52 20.67 11.76 3.31
CA ILE A 52 21.90 11.74 2.49
C ILE A 52 21.64 11.61 0.98
N HIS A 53 20.39 11.70 0.52
CA HIS A 53 20.06 11.53 -0.89
C HIS A 53 20.67 12.61 -1.77
N GLY A 54 21.39 12.23 -2.85
CA GLY A 54 22.17 13.14 -3.68
C GLY A 54 21.39 14.21 -4.44
N LYS A 55 20.06 14.09 -4.55
CA LYS A 55 19.18 15.08 -5.19
C LYS A 55 18.55 16.06 -4.18
N GLY A 56 18.94 16.01 -2.92
CA GLY A 56 18.36 16.84 -1.85
C GLY A 56 17.12 16.22 -1.22
N ALA A 57 16.16 17.03 -0.78
CA ALA A 57 14.97 16.57 -0.08
C ALA A 57 14.16 15.55 -0.88
N HIS A 58 14.05 14.32 -0.37
CA HIS A 58 13.45 13.14 -1.03
C HIS A 58 12.79 12.21 -0.01
N GLY A 59 11.67 12.57 0.53
CA GLY A 59 10.91 11.76 1.51
C GLY A 59 9.63 11.22 0.89
N TYR A 60 9.65 10.03 0.26
CA TYR A 60 8.56 9.56 -0.58
C TYR A 60 7.98 8.23 -0.14
N GLY A 61 6.66 8.06 -0.29
CA GLY A 61 5.96 6.80 -0.04
C GLY A 61 6.33 5.74 -1.07
N GLY A 62 5.89 5.88 -2.31
CA GLY A 62 6.23 4.93 -3.36
C GLY A 62 5.62 5.22 -4.72
N ILE A 63 6.09 4.47 -5.73
CA ILE A 63 5.51 4.45 -7.07
C ILE A 63 4.76 3.13 -7.22
N TRP A 64 3.45 3.18 -7.47
CA TRP A 64 2.57 2.01 -7.55
C TRP A 64 1.98 1.86 -8.95
N GLY A 65 2.41 0.85 -9.67
CA GLY A 65 2.04 0.58 -11.05
C GLY A 65 1.88 -0.91 -11.32
N GLY A 66 2.02 -1.31 -12.59
CA GLY A 66 1.89 -2.69 -13.05
C GLY A 66 0.66 -2.93 -13.91
N GLU A 67 0.37 -4.21 -14.18
CA GLU A 67 -0.83 -4.66 -14.89
C GLU A 67 -1.56 -5.69 -14.05
N ASN A 68 -2.87 -5.54 -13.88
CA ASN A 68 -3.64 -6.29 -12.90
C ASN A 68 -3.01 -6.20 -11.50
N ALA A 69 -2.75 -4.96 -11.07
CA ALA A 69 -2.06 -4.66 -9.82
C ALA A 69 -3.04 -4.05 -8.81
N THR A 70 -3.15 -4.66 -7.64
CA THR A 70 -4.05 -4.22 -6.56
C THR A 70 -3.26 -3.83 -5.33
N TYR A 71 -3.47 -2.60 -4.89
CA TYR A 71 -2.90 -2.00 -3.69
C TYR A 71 -4.03 -1.69 -2.72
N HIS A 72 -4.19 -2.51 -1.69
CA HIS A 72 -5.35 -2.34 -0.82
C HIS A 72 -5.06 -2.46 0.67
N HIS A 73 -5.81 -1.73 1.46
CA HIS A 73 -5.73 -1.73 2.91
C HIS A 73 -4.33 -1.41 3.46
N ASN A 74 -3.58 -0.56 2.77
CA ASN A 74 -2.29 -0.11 3.24
C ASN A 74 -2.41 1.23 3.96
N LEU A 75 -1.55 1.48 4.94
CA LEU A 75 -1.33 2.77 5.54
C LEU A 75 -0.10 3.43 4.91
N LEU A 76 -0.26 4.62 4.32
CA LEU A 76 0.83 5.51 3.95
C LEU A 76 0.83 6.69 4.91
N ALA A 77 1.90 6.90 5.67
CA ALA A 77 1.96 7.93 6.69
C ALA A 77 3.31 8.66 6.74
N HIS A 78 3.26 9.99 6.94
CA HIS A 78 4.44 10.82 7.17
C HIS A 78 5.44 10.82 6.00
N HIS A 79 4.95 10.95 4.77
CA HIS A 79 5.75 11.14 3.57
C HIS A 79 5.56 12.54 3.00
N ASP A 80 6.62 13.15 2.49
CA ASP A 80 6.50 14.46 1.84
C ASP A 80 5.68 14.36 0.56
N SER A 81 5.88 13.31 -0.25
CA SER A 81 5.24 13.11 -1.54
C SER A 81 5.10 11.63 -1.91
N ARG A 82 4.51 11.34 -3.07
CA ARG A 82 4.28 9.98 -3.58
C ARG A 82 3.46 9.11 -2.62
N ASN A 83 2.23 9.56 -2.34
CA ASN A 83 1.28 8.90 -1.43
C ASN A 83 0.06 8.27 -2.16
N PRO A 84 0.26 7.37 -3.12
CA PRO A 84 1.47 7.08 -3.87
C PRO A 84 1.65 8.02 -5.09
N ARG A 85 2.76 7.95 -5.83
CA ARG A 85 2.74 8.23 -7.26
C ARG A 85 2.11 7.03 -7.95
N ILE A 86 1.06 7.25 -8.75
CA ILE A 86 0.48 6.14 -9.51
C ILE A 86 1.25 6.00 -10.80
N ASP A 87 1.77 4.79 -10.97
CA ASP A 87 2.49 4.33 -12.12
C ASP A 87 3.63 5.26 -12.57
N HIS A 88 4.41 4.72 -13.42
CA HIS A 88 5.39 5.45 -14.20
C HIS A 88 5.40 4.84 -15.58
N ASP A 89 5.49 5.67 -16.59
CA ASP A 89 5.38 5.20 -17.96
C ASP A 89 6.64 4.47 -18.47
N TYR A 90 7.38 3.83 -17.58
CA TYR A 90 8.53 3.00 -17.97
C TYR A 90 8.13 1.74 -18.75
N VAL A 91 6.91 1.24 -18.54
CA VAL A 91 6.38 0.08 -19.25
C VAL A 91 5.15 0.49 -20.03
N SER A 92 5.35 1.03 -21.22
CA SER A 92 4.28 1.60 -22.06
C SER A 92 3.27 0.56 -22.55
N THR A 93 3.63 -0.71 -22.52
CA THR A 93 2.76 -1.82 -22.94
C THR A 93 1.77 -2.25 -21.87
N GLN A 94 2.04 -1.94 -20.59
CA GLN A 94 1.10 -2.22 -19.50
C GLN A 94 0.00 -1.17 -19.46
N LYS A 95 -1.25 -1.61 -19.40
CA LYS A 95 -2.43 -0.75 -19.43
C LYS A 95 -3.27 -0.81 -18.15
N GLY A 96 -2.83 -1.56 -17.15
CA GLY A 96 -3.54 -1.75 -15.90
C GLY A 96 -4.55 -2.91 -15.94
N PRO A 97 -5.61 -2.89 -15.14
CA PRO A 97 -5.89 -1.85 -14.14
C PRO A 97 -4.85 -1.83 -13.02
N VAL A 98 -4.60 -0.62 -12.50
CA VAL A 98 -3.97 -0.41 -11.21
C VAL A 98 -5.05 0.06 -10.24
N SER A 99 -5.31 -0.72 -9.20
CA SER A 99 -6.40 -0.47 -8.27
C SER A 99 -5.89 -0.05 -6.90
N LEU A 100 -6.22 1.17 -6.48
CA LEU A 100 -5.99 1.70 -5.14
C LEU A 100 -7.30 1.61 -4.35
N VAL A 101 -7.38 0.68 -3.41
CA VAL A 101 -8.63 0.33 -2.75
C VAL A 101 -8.46 0.31 -1.24
N ASN A 102 -9.33 1.00 -0.51
CA ASN A 102 -9.34 0.94 0.95
C ASN A 102 -8.01 1.32 1.64
N ASN A 103 -7.13 2.09 0.99
CA ASN A 103 -5.91 2.57 1.63
C ASN A 103 -6.19 3.78 2.51
N VAL A 104 -5.36 3.97 3.52
CA VAL A 104 -5.34 5.15 4.39
C VAL A 104 -4.10 5.97 4.09
N ILE A 105 -4.29 7.25 3.78
CA ILE A 105 -3.22 8.18 3.49
C ILE A 105 -3.24 9.29 4.54
N TYR A 106 -2.16 9.43 5.29
CA TYR A 106 -2.07 10.38 6.40
C TYR A 106 -0.83 11.27 6.34
N ASN A 107 -1.01 12.52 6.73
CA ASN A 107 0.05 13.50 7.00
C ASN A 107 1.10 13.63 5.87
N TRP A 108 0.63 13.74 4.63
CA TRP A 108 1.53 14.07 3.51
C TRP A 108 2.01 15.53 3.58
N GLY A 109 3.21 15.80 3.05
CA GLY A 109 3.75 17.15 2.95
C GLY A 109 3.30 17.86 1.67
N GLY A 110 4.04 17.63 0.58
CA GLY A 110 3.89 18.31 -0.70
C GLY A 110 2.81 17.73 -1.62
N ASN A 111 2.62 16.41 -1.67
CA ASN A 111 1.64 15.78 -2.55
C ASN A 111 1.00 14.53 -1.94
N THR A 112 -0.28 14.33 -2.26
CA THR A 112 -1.00 13.06 -2.07
C THR A 112 -0.67 12.08 -3.21
N CYS A 113 -1.72 11.50 -3.80
CA CYS A 113 -1.61 10.67 -4.99
C CYS A 113 -1.48 11.56 -6.24
N TYR A 114 -0.60 11.18 -7.16
CA TYR A 114 -0.44 11.86 -8.45
C TYR A 114 0.18 10.93 -9.49
N GLY A 115 0.16 11.33 -10.76
CA GLY A 115 0.73 10.56 -11.86
C GLY A 115 -0.34 10.01 -12.79
N GLY A 116 -0.23 8.75 -13.13
CA GLY A 116 -1.21 8.07 -14.00
C GLY A 116 -1.12 8.48 -15.46
N GLU A 117 0.08 8.80 -15.92
CA GLU A 117 0.35 9.05 -17.34
C GLU A 117 0.30 7.78 -18.18
N SER A 118 -0.07 7.91 -19.43
CA SER A 118 -0.09 6.85 -20.43
C SER A 118 0.72 7.24 -21.66
N ALA A 119 1.60 6.38 -22.13
CA ALA A 119 2.17 6.50 -23.47
C ALA A 119 1.13 6.01 -24.47
N ASN A 120 0.54 6.94 -25.21
CA ASN A 120 -0.53 6.59 -26.15
C ASN A 120 -0.02 6.58 -27.58
N ASN A 121 0.54 5.46 -28.02
CA ASN A 121 0.90 5.20 -29.40
C ASN A 121 -0.13 4.32 -30.14
N ASP A 122 -0.99 3.64 -29.38
CA ASP A 122 -1.93 2.62 -29.86
C ASP A 122 -3.41 2.97 -29.61
N GLY A 123 -3.66 4.11 -28.96
CA GLY A 123 -5.02 4.54 -28.59
C GLY A 123 -5.57 3.83 -27.35
N VAL A 124 -4.79 3.00 -26.68
CA VAL A 124 -5.19 2.32 -25.43
C VAL A 124 -4.61 3.06 -24.24
N TYR A 125 -5.48 3.47 -23.33
CA TYR A 125 -5.10 4.24 -22.13
C TYR A 125 -4.87 3.33 -20.95
N LYS A 126 -3.92 3.72 -20.08
CA LYS A 126 -3.78 3.10 -18.77
C LYS A 126 -5.03 3.32 -17.93
N GLN A 127 -5.37 2.35 -17.10
CA GLN A 127 -6.62 2.26 -16.36
C GLN A 127 -6.35 2.22 -14.86
N TYR A 128 -7.05 3.07 -14.11
CA TYR A 128 -6.87 3.24 -12.69
C TYR A 128 -8.19 3.22 -11.95
N ASN A 129 -8.25 2.45 -10.85
CA ASN A 129 -9.35 2.49 -9.90
C ASN A 129 -8.87 3.17 -8.60
N VAL A 130 -9.64 4.12 -8.08
CA VAL A 130 -9.38 4.78 -6.80
C VAL A 130 -10.66 4.69 -5.97
N ILE A 131 -10.77 3.65 -5.14
CA ILE A 131 -12.03 3.23 -4.54
C ILE A 131 -11.93 3.17 -3.01
N ASN A 132 -12.85 3.83 -2.33
CA ASN A 132 -13.03 3.74 -0.88
C ASN A 132 -11.75 3.98 -0.06
N ASN A 133 -10.83 4.83 -0.52
CA ASN A 133 -9.65 5.22 0.25
C ASN A 133 -9.98 6.34 1.24
N TYR A 134 -9.26 6.42 2.34
CA TYR A 134 -9.41 7.45 3.35
C TYR A 134 -8.18 8.36 3.38
N TYR A 135 -8.36 9.63 3.04
CA TYR A 135 -7.32 10.65 3.05
C TYR A 135 -7.49 11.55 4.26
N LYS A 136 -6.51 11.58 5.15
CA LYS A 136 -6.52 12.40 6.37
C LYS A 136 -5.39 13.42 6.36
N PRO A 137 -5.68 14.70 6.02
CA PRO A 137 -4.69 15.76 6.12
C PRO A 137 -4.16 15.89 7.54
N GLY A 138 -2.84 15.90 7.70
CA GLY A 138 -2.17 16.01 8.99
C GLY A 138 -1.44 17.34 9.18
N PRO A 139 -0.62 17.47 10.23
CA PRO A 139 0.14 18.68 10.55
C PRO A 139 1.13 19.11 9.46
N ALA A 140 1.76 18.17 8.71
CA ALA A 140 2.66 18.48 7.62
C ALA A 140 1.94 18.86 6.32
N THR A 141 0.66 18.55 6.22
CA THR A 141 -0.07 18.65 4.94
C THR A 141 -0.15 20.09 4.43
N ASN A 142 0.37 20.30 3.23
CA ASN A 142 0.18 21.55 2.51
C ASN A 142 -1.30 21.70 2.13
N ARG A 143 -1.99 22.65 2.78
CA ARG A 143 -3.44 22.87 2.61
C ARG A 143 -3.86 23.32 1.21
N LYS A 144 -2.92 23.69 0.35
CA LYS A 144 -3.16 23.96 -1.08
C LYS A 144 -3.02 22.72 -1.95
N LYS A 145 -2.64 21.59 -1.37
CA LYS A 145 -2.36 20.34 -2.06
C LYS A 145 -3.18 19.20 -1.45
N ILE A 146 -4.50 19.37 -1.50
CA ILE A 146 -5.48 18.42 -0.99
C ILE A 146 -6.32 17.93 -2.18
N TRP A 147 -6.11 16.67 -2.56
CA TRP A 147 -6.86 15.99 -3.63
C TRP A 147 -6.73 14.46 -3.48
N PHE A 148 -7.61 13.74 -4.12
CA PHE A 148 -7.51 12.28 -4.25
C PHE A 148 -6.47 11.90 -5.30
N ILE A 149 -6.44 12.65 -6.41
CA ILE A 149 -5.49 12.44 -7.50
C ILE A 149 -5.15 13.77 -8.20
N ASP A 150 -3.86 13.95 -8.47
CA ASP A 150 -3.32 14.95 -9.39
C ASP A 150 -2.86 14.23 -10.68
N PRO A 151 -3.75 14.06 -11.68
CA PRO A 151 -3.40 13.30 -12.86
C PRO A 151 -2.41 14.06 -13.72
N THR A 152 -1.36 13.37 -14.17
CA THR A 152 -0.41 13.95 -15.12
C THR A 152 -1.08 14.15 -16.48
N THR A 153 -1.37 15.40 -16.84
CA THR A 153 -2.07 15.76 -18.08
C THR A 153 -1.12 16.12 -19.22
N SER A 154 0.14 16.41 -18.90
CA SER A 154 1.21 16.68 -19.88
C SER A 154 2.56 16.41 -19.23
N CYS A 155 3.53 15.95 -19.98
CA CYS A 155 4.89 15.81 -19.50
C CYS A 155 5.89 16.39 -20.50
N SER A 156 6.61 17.44 -20.06
CA SER A 156 7.65 18.09 -20.88
C SER A 156 9.01 17.41 -20.79
N ASN A 157 9.24 16.56 -19.78
CA ASN A 157 10.54 15.94 -19.49
C ASN A 157 10.47 14.42 -19.25
N CYS A 158 9.48 13.74 -19.79
CA CYS A 158 9.42 12.27 -19.76
C CYS A 158 10.41 11.71 -20.80
N SER A 159 11.69 11.96 -20.58
CA SER A 159 12.77 11.44 -21.40
C SER A 159 12.99 9.98 -21.03
N GLY A 160 12.68 9.09 -21.92
CA GLY A 160 12.79 7.64 -21.74
C GLY A 160 11.60 6.89 -22.30
N LEU A 161 10.55 7.59 -22.61
CA LEU A 161 9.28 7.07 -23.11
C LEU A 161 9.21 7.19 -24.63
N GLY A 162 10.06 6.63 -25.37
CA GLY A 162 9.96 6.56 -26.82
C GLY A 162 9.40 7.85 -27.48
N THR A 163 9.00 7.79 -28.71
CA THR A 163 8.43 8.90 -29.48
C THR A 163 6.93 9.14 -29.24
N GLY A 164 6.35 8.54 -28.19
CA GLY A 164 4.92 8.61 -27.88
C GLY A 164 4.48 9.89 -27.20
N ARG A 165 3.26 10.33 -27.50
CA ARG A 165 2.63 11.43 -26.79
C ARG A 165 2.17 10.96 -25.41
N ILE A 166 2.63 11.59 -24.35
CA ILE A 166 2.13 11.38 -22.99
C ILE A 166 0.73 12.02 -22.89
N VAL A 167 -0.20 11.23 -22.39
CA VAL A 167 -1.59 11.62 -22.13
C VAL A 167 -1.98 11.09 -20.75
N PRO A 168 -2.99 11.67 -20.08
CA PRO A 168 -3.49 11.11 -18.83
C PRO A 168 -4.13 9.74 -19.09
N GLY A 169 -3.99 8.84 -18.11
CA GLY A 169 -4.77 7.60 -18.07
C GLY A 169 -6.24 7.86 -17.78
N HIS A 170 -7.02 6.80 -17.77
CA HIS A 170 -8.44 6.84 -17.42
C HIS A 170 -8.66 6.38 -15.99
N PHE A 171 -9.53 7.07 -15.26
CA PHE A 171 -9.75 6.86 -13.84
C PHE A 171 -11.21 6.54 -13.55
N TYR A 172 -11.43 5.55 -12.71
CA TYR A 172 -12.67 5.38 -11.97
C TYR A 172 -12.44 5.79 -10.52
N MET A 173 -13.25 6.69 -9.99
CA MET A 173 -13.13 7.16 -8.60
C MET A 173 -14.51 7.11 -7.94
N ASP A 174 -14.59 6.40 -6.81
CA ASP A 174 -15.83 6.30 -6.03
C ASP A 174 -15.56 6.00 -4.55
N GLY A 175 -16.43 6.52 -3.68
CA GLY A 175 -16.44 6.21 -2.25
C GLY A 175 -15.25 6.71 -1.43
N ASN A 176 -14.31 7.48 -2.02
CA ASN A 176 -13.18 8.02 -1.28
C ASN A 176 -13.60 9.13 -0.31
N ILE A 177 -12.98 9.18 0.85
CA ILE A 177 -13.20 10.21 1.87
C ILE A 177 -11.98 11.12 1.97
N MET A 178 -12.23 12.44 1.90
CA MET A 178 -11.26 13.46 2.33
C MET A 178 -11.69 13.99 3.69
N ASP A 179 -10.94 13.62 4.72
CA ASP A 179 -11.27 14.02 6.10
C ASP A 179 -11.29 15.54 6.22
N GLY A 180 -12.39 16.07 6.78
CA GLY A 180 -12.62 17.51 6.90
C GLY A 180 -13.08 18.19 5.60
N ASN A 181 -13.35 17.46 4.50
CA ASN A 181 -13.85 18.04 3.25
C ASN A 181 -15.05 17.24 2.70
N SER A 182 -16.25 17.69 3.07
CA SER A 182 -17.51 17.05 2.67
C SER A 182 -17.81 17.16 1.16
N ASP A 183 -17.37 18.23 0.51
CA ASP A 183 -17.60 18.44 -0.93
C ASP A 183 -16.83 17.41 -1.78
N MET A 184 -15.56 17.18 -1.47
CA MET A 184 -14.77 16.15 -2.14
C MET A 184 -15.27 14.74 -1.81
N THR A 185 -15.72 14.52 -0.58
CA THR A 185 -16.27 13.24 -0.14
C THR A 185 -17.58 12.90 -0.84
N SER A 186 -18.46 13.88 -1.03
CA SER A 186 -19.76 13.68 -1.70
C SER A 186 -19.65 13.55 -3.24
N ASP A 187 -18.62 14.16 -3.82
CA ASP A 187 -18.31 14.12 -5.25
C ASP A 187 -16.79 13.98 -5.40
N ASN A 188 -16.33 12.75 -5.60
CA ASN A 188 -14.90 12.46 -5.65
C ASN A 188 -14.18 13.21 -6.78
N TRP A 189 -14.87 13.59 -7.84
CA TRP A 189 -14.26 14.35 -8.95
C TRP A 189 -13.93 15.80 -8.60
N LYS A 190 -14.46 16.34 -7.51
CA LYS A 190 -14.00 17.61 -6.93
C LYS A 190 -12.63 17.47 -6.24
N GLY A 191 -12.20 16.26 -5.97
CA GLY A 191 -10.88 15.94 -5.39
C GLY A 191 -9.81 15.64 -6.45
N THR A 192 -9.90 16.24 -7.64
CA THR A 192 -8.84 16.18 -8.66
C THR A 192 -8.38 17.59 -9.04
N THR A 193 -7.12 17.69 -9.49
CA THR A 193 -6.58 18.95 -10.05
C THR A 193 -6.94 19.16 -11.51
N ALA A 194 -7.52 18.16 -12.17
CA ALA A 194 -7.91 18.23 -13.57
C ALA A 194 -9.04 19.21 -13.80
N GLY A 195 -8.94 20.05 -14.82
CA GLY A 195 -10.04 20.90 -15.26
C GLY A 195 -11.19 20.09 -15.89
N SER A 196 -12.41 20.67 -15.91
CA SER A 196 -13.64 19.99 -16.36
C SER A 196 -13.52 19.34 -17.74
N GLY A 197 -12.84 19.97 -18.69
CA GLY A 197 -12.64 19.40 -20.03
C GLY A 197 -11.72 18.18 -20.05
N VAL A 198 -10.77 18.10 -19.12
CA VAL A 198 -9.91 16.93 -18.95
C VAL A 198 -10.69 15.83 -18.23
N ILE A 199 -11.44 16.17 -17.18
CA ILE A 199 -12.28 15.21 -16.44
C ILE A 199 -13.20 14.44 -17.40
N GLN A 200 -13.85 15.12 -18.34
CA GLN A 200 -14.71 14.47 -19.34
C GLN A 200 -13.99 13.44 -20.20
N GLN A 201 -12.67 13.58 -20.38
CA GLN A 201 -11.85 12.65 -21.17
C GLN A 201 -11.34 11.46 -20.37
N ILE A 202 -11.02 11.68 -19.08
CA ILE A 202 -10.34 10.68 -18.25
C ILE A 202 -11.29 9.91 -17.33
N LYS A 203 -12.51 10.37 -17.14
CA LYS A 203 -13.48 9.76 -16.24
C LYS A 203 -14.05 8.48 -16.85
N ALA A 204 -13.97 7.38 -16.11
CA ALA A 204 -14.67 6.15 -16.39
C ALA A 204 -15.97 6.06 -15.58
N GLU A 205 -17.02 5.52 -16.17
CA GLU A 205 -18.34 5.38 -15.53
C GLU A 205 -18.46 4.09 -14.71
N ALA A 206 -17.52 3.14 -14.86
CA ALA A 206 -17.46 1.90 -14.11
C ALA A 206 -16.01 1.56 -13.78
N ALA A 207 -15.81 0.78 -12.71
CA ALA A 207 -14.51 0.27 -12.34
C ALA A 207 -13.94 -0.62 -13.45
N PHE A 208 -12.65 -0.52 -13.66
CA PHE A 208 -11.93 -1.38 -14.59
C PHE A 208 -11.67 -2.75 -13.93
N SER A 209 -11.77 -3.82 -14.71
CA SER A 209 -11.48 -5.17 -14.25
C SER A 209 -10.54 -5.87 -15.22
N TYR A 210 -9.83 -6.88 -14.72
CA TYR A 210 -9.00 -7.76 -15.53
C TYR A 210 -9.75 -9.08 -15.77
N PRO A 211 -10.42 -9.26 -16.93
CA PRO A 211 -11.44 -10.30 -17.09
C PRO A 211 -10.94 -11.72 -16.91
N SER A 212 -9.66 -11.99 -17.25
CA SER A 212 -9.07 -13.33 -17.16
C SER A 212 -8.56 -13.70 -15.76
N ASN A 213 -8.36 -12.70 -14.88
CA ASN A 213 -7.86 -12.91 -13.53
C ASN A 213 -8.31 -11.76 -12.61
N PRO A 214 -9.58 -11.70 -12.25
CA PRO A 214 -10.10 -10.60 -11.42
C PRO A 214 -9.46 -10.62 -10.03
N SER A 215 -9.15 -9.43 -9.51
CA SER A 215 -8.65 -9.28 -8.15
C SER A 215 -9.80 -9.38 -7.16
N MET A 216 -9.70 -10.33 -6.23
CA MET A 216 -10.67 -10.51 -5.14
C MET A 216 -10.22 -9.72 -3.92
N VAL A 217 -11.06 -8.82 -3.44
CA VAL A 217 -10.80 -8.06 -2.20
C VAL A 217 -11.99 -8.13 -1.26
N SER A 218 -11.75 -8.02 0.05
CA SER A 218 -12.80 -7.75 1.03
C SER A 218 -13.02 -6.25 1.07
N LEU A 219 -13.92 -5.75 0.23
CA LEU A 219 -14.16 -4.31 0.05
C LEU A 219 -14.91 -3.72 1.25
N HIS A 220 -14.33 -2.73 1.89
CA HIS A 220 -14.95 -1.92 2.93
C HIS A 220 -15.42 -0.57 2.36
N ASP A 221 -16.40 0.08 3.00
CA ASP A 221 -16.50 1.53 2.85
C ASP A 221 -15.27 2.23 3.46
N ALA A 222 -14.97 3.46 3.06
CA ALA A 222 -13.73 4.12 3.46
C ALA A 222 -13.59 4.35 4.98
N ARG A 223 -14.68 4.47 5.75
CA ARG A 223 -14.61 4.60 7.21
C ARG A 223 -14.28 3.28 7.87
N ASN A 224 -14.93 2.20 7.48
CA ASN A 224 -14.60 0.87 7.95
C ASN A 224 -13.18 0.46 7.51
N ALA A 225 -12.75 0.85 6.31
CA ALA A 225 -11.36 0.67 5.86
C ALA A 225 -10.36 1.40 6.76
N PHE A 226 -10.64 2.66 7.16
CA PHE A 226 -9.80 3.41 8.08
C PHE A 226 -9.60 2.66 9.40
N ASP A 227 -10.67 2.20 10.02
CA ASP A 227 -10.59 1.46 11.28
C ASP A 227 -9.86 0.11 11.13
N ALA A 228 -10.15 -0.63 10.05
CA ALA A 228 -9.53 -1.93 9.78
C ALA A 228 -8.02 -1.79 9.49
N VAL A 229 -7.62 -0.83 8.66
CA VAL A 229 -6.21 -0.58 8.34
C VAL A 229 -5.43 -0.21 9.59
N LEU A 230 -5.95 0.69 10.43
CA LEU A 230 -5.27 1.06 11.68
C LEU A 230 -5.16 -0.10 12.67
N SER A 231 -6.09 -1.05 12.61
CA SER A 231 -6.09 -2.22 13.50
C SER A 231 -5.19 -3.35 13.01
N TYR A 232 -5.12 -3.58 11.69
CA TYR A 232 -4.58 -4.83 11.16
C TYR A 232 -3.44 -4.68 10.15
N SER A 233 -3.10 -3.49 9.65
CA SER A 233 -1.95 -3.32 8.74
C SER A 233 -0.60 -3.42 9.44
N GLY A 234 0.46 -3.64 8.66
CA GLY A 234 1.82 -3.85 9.14
C GLY A 234 2.03 -5.21 9.79
N ALA A 235 3.08 -5.36 10.56
CA ALA A 235 3.38 -6.58 11.32
C ALA A 235 2.41 -6.75 12.52
N SER A 236 1.11 -6.75 12.24
CA SER A 236 0.03 -6.56 13.21
C SER A 236 -0.20 -7.74 14.16
N PHE A 237 0.40 -8.90 13.89
CA PHE A 237 0.40 -10.01 14.86
C PHE A 237 1.13 -9.62 16.16
N ALA A 238 2.24 -8.88 16.05
CA ALA A 238 2.98 -8.33 17.17
C ALA A 238 3.65 -7.02 16.73
N ARG A 239 2.92 -5.91 16.80
CA ARG A 239 3.44 -4.60 16.40
C ARG A 239 4.55 -4.14 17.33
N ASP A 240 5.55 -3.53 16.73
CA ASP A 240 6.56 -2.78 17.48
C ASP A 240 6.07 -1.36 17.84
N ILE A 241 6.88 -0.67 18.63
CA ILE A 241 6.57 0.69 19.11
C ILE A 241 6.47 1.72 17.96
N ILE A 242 7.08 1.46 16.81
CA ILE A 242 7.03 2.35 15.65
C ILE A 242 5.66 2.24 14.99
N ASP A 243 5.23 1.03 14.66
CA ASP A 243 3.92 0.78 14.05
C ASP A 243 2.78 1.22 14.98
N GLU A 244 2.88 0.93 16.29
CA GLU A 244 1.91 1.40 17.29
C GLU A 244 1.81 2.93 17.32
N ARG A 245 2.94 3.63 17.27
CA ARG A 245 2.98 5.08 17.24
C ARG A 245 2.36 5.63 15.96
N VAL A 246 2.78 5.15 14.80
CA VAL A 246 2.30 5.62 13.48
C VAL A 246 0.79 5.43 13.34
N THR A 247 0.26 4.28 13.76
CA THR A 247 -1.19 4.04 13.72
C THR A 247 -1.96 4.92 14.70
N ARG A 248 -1.44 5.16 15.91
CA ARG A 248 -2.03 6.08 16.88
C ARG A 248 -2.01 7.53 16.36
N GLU A 249 -0.89 8.02 15.86
CA GLU A 249 -0.76 9.36 15.28
C GLU A 249 -1.74 9.56 14.11
N THR A 250 -1.89 8.54 13.26
CA THR A 250 -2.88 8.55 12.18
C THR A 250 -4.29 8.65 12.72
N LYS A 251 -4.63 7.88 13.76
CA LYS A 251 -5.95 7.90 14.39
C LYS A 251 -6.27 9.27 14.99
N GLU A 252 -5.32 9.84 15.72
CA GLU A 252 -5.48 11.09 16.46
C GLU A 252 -5.30 12.34 15.59
N GLY A 253 -4.66 12.23 14.42
CA GLY A 253 -4.32 13.38 13.56
C GLY A 253 -3.14 14.19 14.09
N THR A 254 -2.18 13.52 14.74
CA THR A 254 -1.05 14.12 15.46
C THR A 254 0.30 13.66 14.91
N PHE A 255 1.37 14.13 15.50
CA PHE A 255 2.74 13.64 15.28
C PHE A 255 3.51 13.74 16.61
N THR A 256 4.54 12.90 16.77
CA THR A 256 5.41 12.90 17.94
C THR A 256 6.78 13.51 17.63
N PHE A 257 7.33 13.22 16.45
CA PHE A 257 8.70 13.57 16.11
C PHE A 257 8.80 14.54 14.94
N THR A 258 9.96 15.18 14.83
CA THR A 258 10.34 16.06 13.73
C THR A 258 11.75 15.69 13.27
N GLY A 259 12.11 16.06 12.04
CA GLY A 259 13.45 15.81 11.51
C GLY A 259 14.52 16.71 12.12
N SER A 260 15.71 16.14 12.31
CA SER A 260 16.89 16.83 12.84
C SER A 260 17.57 17.74 11.80
N ASN A 261 17.23 17.60 10.53
CA ASN A 261 17.84 18.35 9.42
C ASN A 261 16.80 19.22 8.66
N GLY A 262 15.85 19.82 9.42
CA GLY A 262 14.91 20.82 8.91
C GLY A 262 13.53 20.34 8.51
N SER A 263 13.25 19.05 8.57
CA SER A 263 11.87 18.55 8.44
C SER A 263 11.07 18.76 9.72
N SER A 264 9.74 18.85 9.61
CA SER A 264 8.85 19.16 10.74
C SER A 264 7.51 18.46 10.62
N ASN A 265 6.71 18.54 11.68
CA ASN A 265 5.31 18.11 11.68
C ASN A 265 5.11 16.62 11.34
N GLY A 266 5.97 15.75 11.82
CA GLY A 266 5.91 14.30 11.57
C GLY A 266 6.77 13.82 10.39
N LEU A 267 7.33 14.73 9.58
CA LEU A 267 8.34 14.36 8.59
C LEU A 267 9.71 14.33 9.27
N ILE A 268 10.48 13.28 9.02
CA ILE A 268 11.78 13.01 9.64
C ILE A 268 12.91 12.97 8.62
N ASP A 269 14.15 13.05 9.09
CA ASP A 269 15.35 13.13 8.25
C ASP A 269 16.29 11.94 8.46
N THR A 270 16.25 11.32 9.65
CA THR A 270 17.05 10.16 10.03
C THR A 270 16.23 9.21 10.90
N GLN A 271 16.63 7.94 10.96
CA GLN A 271 16.04 6.97 11.90
C GLN A 271 16.24 7.40 13.36
N GLY A 272 17.35 8.12 13.64
CA GLY A 272 17.67 8.65 14.97
C GLY A 272 16.62 9.64 15.47
N ASP A 273 15.92 10.35 14.59
CA ASP A 273 14.87 11.30 14.96
C ASP A 273 13.72 10.66 15.73
N VAL A 274 13.49 9.37 15.51
CA VAL A 274 12.42 8.57 16.15
C VAL A 274 12.97 7.54 17.14
N GLY A 275 14.24 7.62 17.51
CA GLY A 275 14.89 6.72 18.48
C GLY A 275 15.60 5.51 17.84
N GLY A 276 15.58 5.39 16.51
CA GLY A 276 16.24 4.29 15.79
C GLY A 276 15.45 2.96 15.85
N TRP A 277 16.15 1.86 15.60
CA TRP A 277 15.55 0.54 15.65
C TRP A 277 15.11 0.18 17.09
N PRO A 278 13.86 -0.28 17.27
CA PRO A 278 13.42 -0.72 18.59
C PRO A 278 14.16 -1.99 19.03
N ALA A 279 14.32 -2.15 20.34
CA ALA A 279 14.73 -3.43 20.88
C ALA A 279 13.54 -4.41 20.76
N TYR A 280 13.79 -5.56 20.15
CA TYR A 280 12.82 -6.64 20.13
C TYR A 280 13.14 -7.56 21.33
N GLU A 281 12.23 -7.54 22.31
CA GLU A 281 12.37 -8.35 23.52
C GLU A 281 11.30 -9.44 23.50
N GLY A 282 11.63 -10.62 23.97
CA GLY A 282 10.73 -11.76 24.08
C GLY A 282 11.49 -13.07 24.09
N GLU A 283 10.90 -14.07 24.74
CA GLU A 283 11.41 -15.43 24.68
C GLU A 283 10.72 -16.17 23.52
N ALA A 284 11.51 -16.93 22.76
CA ALA A 284 10.96 -17.84 21.78
C ALA A 284 10.13 -18.92 22.48
N ALA A 285 9.01 -19.29 21.89
CA ALA A 285 8.26 -20.45 22.36
C ALA A 285 9.13 -21.71 22.28
N ASN A 286 8.95 -22.63 23.23
CA ASN A 286 9.69 -23.89 23.20
C ASN A 286 9.28 -24.69 21.97
N ASP A 287 10.26 -25.14 21.20
CA ASP A 287 10.17 -25.94 19.99
C ASP A 287 11.24 -27.02 20.13
N SER A 288 10.84 -28.21 20.61
CA SER A 288 11.77 -29.24 21.09
C SER A 288 12.52 -29.94 19.97
N ASP A 289 11.98 -30.04 18.79
CA ASP A 289 12.57 -30.71 17.63
C ASP A 289 13.03 -29.73 16.52
N ALA A 290 12.79 -28.42 16.75
CA ALA A 290 13.23 -27.31 15.89
C ALA A 290 12.63 -27.37 14.46
N ASP A 291 11.36 -27.72 14.34
CA ASP A 291 10.66 -27.81 13.06
C ASP A 291 9.88 -26.53 12.67
N GLY A 292 9.83 -25.57 13.62
CA GLY A 292 9.14 -24.27 13.45
C GLY A 292 7.72 -24.26 14.04
N MET A 293 7.24 -25.36 14.60
CA MET A 293 6.00 -25.41 15.37
C MET A 293 6.36 -25.52 16.87
N PRO A 294 5.80 -24.69 17.74
CA PRO A 294 6.10 -24.79 19.16
C PRO A 294 5.36 -25.97 19.81
N ASP A 295 5.98 -26.57 20.83
CA ASP A 295 5.46 -27.69 21.57
C ASP A 295 3.98 -27.54 21.99
N TRP A 296 3.56 -26.33 22.38
CA TRP A 296 2.17 -26.08 22.80
C TRP A 296 1.16 -26.27 21.65
N PHE A 297 1.57 -25.95 20.40
CA PHE A 297 0.73 -26.16 19.23
C PHE A 297 0.62 -27.63 18.91
N GLU A 298 1.72 -28.33 18.93
CA GLU A 298 1.79 -29.76 18.67
C GLU A 298 1.01 -30.57 19.72
N ASP A 299 1.22 -30.28 21.01
CA ASP A 299 0.43 -30.87 22.10
C ASP A 299 -1.08 -30.64 21.92
N ARG A 300 -1.46 -29.43 21.44
CA ARG A 300 -2.88 -29.07 21.21
C ARG A 300 -3.52 -29.84 20.06
N PHE A 301 -2.76 -30.09 19.01
CA PHE A 301 -3.28 -30.68 17.77
C PHE A 301 -2.87 -32.14 17.60
N GLY A 302 -2.21 -32.75 18.58
CA GLY A 302 -1.84 -34.16 18.59
C GLY A 302 -0.71 -34.50 17.62
N LEU A 303 0.20 -33.59 17.41
CA LEU A 303 1.45 -33.78 16.66
C LEU A 303 2.57 -34.27 17.59
N ASP A 304 3.71 -34.68 17.04
CA ASP A 304 4.84 -35.26 17.78
C ASP A 304 5.98 -34.25 17.90
N LYS A 305 6.03 -33.49 19.00
CA LYS A 305 7.05 -32.49 19.33
C LYS A 305 8.49 -33.01 19.47
N SER A 306 8.72 -34.27 19.16
CA SER A 306 10.04 -34.89 19.10
C SER A 306 10.44 -35.34 17.69
N SER A 307 9.60 -35.03 16.69
CA SER A 307 9.76 -35.52 15.32
C SER A 307 9.56 -34.40 14.29
N PRO A 308 10.63 -33.73 13.83
CA PRO A 308 10.52 -32.60 12.91
C PRO A 308 9.90 -32.99 11.54
N ALA A 309 9.59 -34.26 11.31
CA ALA A 309 9.03 -34.74 10.05
C ALA A 309 7.55 -34.39 9.89
N ASP A 310 6.82 -34.18 10.97
CA ASP A 310 5.39 -33.96 10.89
C ASP A 310 5.01 -32.52 10.48
N ALA A 311 5.93 -31.55 10.62
CA ALA A 311 5.75 -30.21 10.09
C ALA A 311 5.38 -30.20 8.59
N GLN A 312 5.97 -31.10 7.82
CA GLN A 312 5.75 -31.20 6.38
C GLN A 312 4.56 -32.09 6.01
N THR A 313 3.98 -32.81 6.97
CA THR A 313 2.76 -33.57 6.71
C THR A 313 1.55 -32.65 6.62
N LYS A 314 0.43 -33.17 6.11
CA LYS A 314 -0.77 -32.36 5.84
C LYS A 314 -1.99 -32.82 6.64
N GLY A 315 -1.74 -33.42 7.80
CA GLY A 315 -2.79 -34.04 8.61
C GLY A 315 -3.80 -33.06 9.21
N LEU A 316 -3.40 -31.80 9.42
CA LEU A 316 -4.28 -30.77 9.98
C LEU A 316 -5.17 -30.09 8.92
N ASP A 317 -4.78 -30.09 7.65
CA ASP A 317 -5.64 -29.55 6.58
C ASP A 317 -6.58 -30.65 6.05
N MET A 318 -7.89 -30.49 6.27
CA MET A 318 -8.92 -31.42 5.81
C MET A 318 -8.92 -31.66 4.28
N HIS A 319 -8.31 -30.76 3.50
CA HIS A 319 -8.18 -30.87 2.05
C HIS A 319 -6.80 -31.35 1.60
N GLY A 320 -5.86 -31.56 2.53
CA GLY A 320 -4.52 -32.02 2.27
C GLY A 320 -3.67 -31.08 1.37
N ARG A 321 -3.96 -29.80 1.37
CA ARG A 321 -3.25 -28.79 0.55
C ARG A 321 -2.06 -28.20 1.28
N TYR A 322 -2.25 -27.85 2.55
CA TYR A 322 -1.28 -27.14 3.38
C TYR A 322 -0.59 -28.07 4.37
N SER A 323 0.70 -27.87 4.60
CA SER A 323 1.46 -28.56 5.62
C SER A 323 1.02 -28.18 7.04
N ASN A 324 1.37 -28.98 8.05
CA ASN A 324 1.05 -28.66 9.44
C ASN A 324 1.72 -27.35 9.89
N LEU A 325 2.93 -27.08 9.42
CA LEU A 325 3.62 -25.78 9.66
C LEU A 325 2.82 -24.61 9.06
N GLU A 326 2.32 -24.72 7.83
CA GLU A 326 1.47 -23.69 7.23
C GLU A 326 0.16 -23.51 8.00
N MET A 327 -0.43 -24.60 8.51
CA MET A 327 -1.61 -24.55 9.37
C MET A 327 -1.32 -23.88 10.71
N TYR A 328 -0.13 -24.09 11.29
CA TYR A 328 0.31 -23.37 12.48
C TYR A 328 0.43 -21.87 12.21
N LEU A 329 1.12 -21.48 11.13
CA LEU A 329 1.28 -20.07 10.77
C LEU A 329 -0.08 -19.38 10.54
N HIS A 330 -1.02 -20.06 9.90
CA HIS A 330 -2.38 -19.54 9.75
C HIS A 330 -3.10 -19.44 11.11
N TYR A 331 -2.93 -20.43 11.98
CA TYR A 331 -3.58 -20.47 13.29
C TYR A 331 -3.19 -19.28 14.17
N ILE A 332 -1.92 -18.91 14.21
CA ILE A 332 -1.46 -17.78 15.05
C ILE A 332 -1.99 -16.43 14.57
N VAL A 333 -2.26 -16.26 13.28
CA VAL A 333 -2.77 -15.00 12.70
C VAL A 333 -4.29 -15.01 12.46
N ARG A 334 -5.03 -16.05 12.85
CA ARG A 334 -6.46 -16.20 12.55
C ARG A 334 -7.34 -15.03 13.00
N GLU A 335 -7.01 -14.40 14.13
CA GLU A 335 -7.74 -13.23 14.63
C GLU A 335 -7.47 -11.98 13.77
N VAL A 336 -6.24 -11.83 13.27
CA VAL A 336 -5.88 -10.77 12.31
C VAL A 336 -6.67 -10.98 11.02
N VAL A 337 -6.65 -12.19 10.46
CA VAL A 337 -7.37 -12.52 9.22
C VAL A 337 -8.88 -12.29 9.37
N ALA A 338 -9.46 -12.70 10.49
CA ALA A 338 -10.87 -12.46 10.79
C ALA A 338 -11.18 -10.95 10.88
N GLY A 339 -10.30 -10.18 11.51
CA GLY A 339 -10.42 -8.74 11.61
C GLY A 339 -10.29 -8.03 10.26
N CYS A 340 -9.36 -8.45 9.42
CA CYS A 340 -9.15 -7.90 8.08
C CYS A 340 -10.37 -8.03 7.17
N THR A 341 -11.22 -9.03 7.37
CA THR A 341 -12.41 -9.27 6.55
C THR A 341 -13.71 -8.78 7.20
N ALA A 342 -13.67 -8.43 8.49
CA ALA A 342 -14.85 -7.98 9.24
C ALA A 342 -15.44 -6.70 8.65
N LYS A 343 -16.75 -6.69 8.39
CA LYS A 343 -17.50 -5.58 7.77
C LYS A 343 -17.14 -5.31 6.29
N GLY A 344 -16.30 -6.10 5.68
CA GLY A 344 -16.04 -6.06 4.25
C GLY A 344 -16.98 -6.98 3.46
N THR A 345 -17.09 -6.71 2.17
CA THR A 345 -17.84 -7.56 1.24
C THR A 345 -16.87 -8.10 0.19
N TYR A 346 -16.81 -9.40 0.01
CA TYR A 346 -16.00 -10.03 -1.04
C TYR A 346 -16.46 -9.53 -2.41
N THR A 347 -15.56 -8.88 -3.12
CA THR A 347 -15.83 -8.21 -4.39
C THR A 347 -14.73 -8.51 -5.40
N ASN A 348 -15.11 -8.78 -6.65
CA ASN A 348 -14.20 -8.80 -7.79
C ASN A 348 -14.01 -7.35 -8.27
N LEU A 349 -12.76 -6.95 -8.44
CA LEU A 349 -12.37 -5.69 -9.07
C LEU A 349 -12.01 -5.90 -10.53
#